data_7efd88cc923193834665c107fbf9f058
#
_entry.id   7efd88cc923193834665c107fbf9f058
#
_cell.length_a   1.000
_cell.length_b   1.000
_cell.length_c   1.000
_cell.angle_alpha   90.00
_cell.angle_beta   90.00
_cell.angle_gamma   90.00
#
_symmetry.space_group_name_H-M   'P 1'
#
loop_
_entity.id
_entity.type
_entity.pdbx_description
1 polymer ?
#
loop_
_entity_poly.entity_id
_entity_poly.type
_entity_poly.pdbx_seq_one_letter_code
_entity_poly.pdbx_strand_id
1 'polypeptide(L)'
;EGEILIEGRKAHLTNPLHARRLGIEMVYQDLALANNLDVTSNVFLGREAASTQLGPFSVLDSRRMEQEAQRLLDRLKIDIPSVRLQVERLSGGQRQAAAIARAMAFNSKVIIMDEPTAALSVAAISKVLDLVRELKAQGASIIIISHRLEDIYSVSDRLMVMRNGRKVRDCPVAGDIDDFRERVVAYMIGARDDFDDIAVV
;
A
#
# COMPACT_ATOMS: atom_id res chain seq x y z
N GLU A 1 11.90 8.14 19.63
CA GLU A 1 12.78 7.06 20.10
C GLU A 1 12.17 5.73 19.69
N GLY A 2 13.00 4.77 19.32
CA GLY A 2 12.58 3.43 18.91
C GLY A 2 13.55 2.82 17.92
N GLU A 3 13.29 1.58 17.56
CA GLU A 3 14.08 0.83 16.58
C GLU A 3 13.15 0.28 15.50
N ILE A 4 13.66 0.32 14.25
CA ILE A 4 13.01 -0.36 13.13
C ILE A 4 13.88 -1.55 12.77
N LEU A 5 13.27 -2.73 12.78
CA LEU A 5 13.90 -3.97 12.37
C LEU A 5 13.28 -4.46 11.08
N ILE A 6 14.09 -4.80 10.10
CA ILE A 6 13.66 -5.41 8.84
C ILE A 6 14.40 -6.75 8.73
N GLU A 7 13.64 -7.84 8.67
CA GLU A 7 14.20 -9.20 8.68
C GLU A 7 15.17 -9.42 9.87
N GLY A 8 14.81 -8.90 11.05
CA GLY A 8 15.61 -9.01 12.28
C GLY A 8 16.85 -8.12 12.34
N ARG A 9 17.11 -7.30 11.31
CA ARG A 9 18.26 -6.39 11.25
C ARG A 9 17.83 -4.95 11.48
N LYS A 10 18.59 -4.21 12.30
CA LYS A 10 18.33 -2.79 12.57
C LYS A 10 18.48 -1.97 11.29
N ALA A 11 17.44 -1.25 10.94
CA ALA A 11 17.38 -0.38 9.78
C ALA A 11 17.40 1.10 10.20
N HIS A 12 18.29 1.88 9.60
CA HIS A 12 18.34 3.33 9.77
C HIS A 12 17.73 4.00 8.54
N LEU A 13 16.47 4.39 8.63
CA LEU A 13 15.76 5.04 7.53
C LEU A 13 16.04 6.55 7.54
N THR A 14 16.94 7.01 6.69
CA THR A 14 17.34 8.43 6.62
C THR A 14 16.54 9.22 5.59
N ASN A 15 15.96 8.54 4.59
CA ASN A 15 15.16 9.16 3.54
C ASN A 15 14.27 8.10 2.84
N PRO A 16 13.26 8.51 2.05
CA PRO A 16 12.35 7.58 1.36
C PRO A 16 13.07 6.61 0.41
N LEU A 17 14.14 7.06 -0.24
CA LEU A 17 14.90 6.22 -1.16
C LEU A 17 15.58 5.05 -0.43
N HIS A 18 16.03 5.27 0.81
CA HIS A 18 16.60 4.23 1.65
C HIS A 18 15.53 3.20 2.06
N ALA A 19 14.33 3.65 2.46
CA ALA A 19 13.22 2.75 2.75
C ALA A 19 12.87 1.87 1.54
N ARG A 20 12.78 2.45 0.34
CA ARG A 20 12.54 1.74 -0.90
C ARG A 20 13.60 0.68 -1.21
N ARG A 21 14.90 0.98 -1.00
CA ARG A 21 15.98 0.00 -1.19
C ARG A 21 15.87 -1.20 -0.25
N LEU A 22 15.25 -1.03 0.91
CA LEU A 22 14.96 -2.10 1.86
C LEU A 22 13.65 -2.84 1.57
N GLY A 23 12.96 -2.47 0.48
CA GLY A 23 11.70 -3.07 0.06
C GLY A 23 10.47 -2.53 0.78
N ILE A 24 10.54 -1.33 1.34
CA ILE A 24 9.37 -0.65 1.94
C ILE A 24 8.84 0.34 0.93
N GLU A 25 7.58 0.17 0.54
CA GLU A 25 6.87 1.09 -0.34
C GLU A 25 5.63 1.65 0.36
N MET A 26 5.18 2.82 -0.09
CA MET A 26 4.01 3.49 0.47
C MET A 26 3.04 3.91 -0.63
N VAL A 27 1.77 3.61 -0.40
CA VAL A 27 0.64 4.15 -1.15
C VAL A 27 0.04 5.26 -0.29
N TYR A 28 0.17 6.50 -0.74
CA TYR A 28 -0.30 7.69 -0.04
C TYR A 28 -1.79 7.91 -0.27
N GLN A 29 -2.44 8.60 0.64
CA GLN A 29 -3.85 8.97 0.56
C GLN A 29 -4.17 9.79 -0.71
N ASP A 30 -3.28 10.69 -1.12
CA ASP A 30 -3.38 11.49 -2.35
C ASP A 30 -2.84 10.78 -3.60
N LEU A 31 -2.48 9.49 -3.47
CA LEU A 31 -1.91 8.58 -4.47
C LEU A 31 -0.56 9.01 -5.06
N ALA A 32 -0.18 10.28 -4.97
CA ALA A 32 1.05 10.85 -5.54
C ALA A 32 1.30 10.41 -7.00
N LEU A 33 0.24 10.39 -7.83
CA LEU A 33 0.31 10.09 -9.26
C LEU A 33 0.39 11.38 -10.07
N ALA A 34 1.21 11.36 -11.13
CA ALA A 34 1.26 12.45 -12.11
C ALA A 34 0.11 12.30 -13.11
N ASN A 35 -0.93 13.13 -12.99
CA ASN A 35 -2.17 13.01 -13.75
C ASN A 35 -1.98 13.11 -15.26
N ASN A 36 -1.01 13.94 -15.70
CA ASN A 36 -0.66 14.18 -17.12
C ASN A 36 0.20 13.09 -17.75
N LEU A 37 0.72 12.15 -16.95
CA LEU A 37 1.48 11.01 -17.44
C LEU A 37 0.58 9.77 -17.58
N ASP A 38 1.01 8.84 -18.43
CA ASP A 38 0.34 7.56 -18.57
C ASP A 38 0.63 6.61 -17.40
N VAL A 39 -0.07 5.49 -17.37
CA VAL A 39 0.09 4.47 -16.31
C VAL A 39 1.51 3.92 -16.27
N THR A 40 2.10 3.61 -17.42
CA THR A 40 3.48 3.11 -17.51
C THR A 40 4.46 4.08 -16.87
N SER A 41 4.41 5.34 -17.26
CA SER A 41 5.30 6.38 -16.73
C SER A 41 5.11 6.57 -15.22
N ASN A 42 3.87 6.47 -14.71
CA ASN A 42 3.59 6.55 -13.29
C ASN A 42 4.15 5.35 -12.50
N VAL A 43 4.04 4.14 -13.05
CA VAL A 43 4.57 2.92 -12.40
C VAL A 43 6.09 3.01 -12.26
N PHE A 44 6.79 3.50 -13.28
CA PHE A 44 8.25 3.56 -13.30
C PHE A 44 8.86 4.91 -12.88
N LEU A 45 8.05 5.86 -12.44
CA LEU A 45 8.50 7.22 -12.11
C LEU A 45 9.65 7.22 -11.11
N GLY A 46 10.80 7.76 -11.54
CA GLY A 46 12.06 7.80 -10.77
C GLY A 46 12.81 6.46 -10.73
N ARG A 47 12.42 5.49 -11.57
CA ARG A 47 13.04 4.16 -11.72
C ARG A 47 12.93 3.66 -13.15
N GLU A 48 13.02 4.59 -14.09
CA GLU A 48 12.84 4.33 -15.51
C GLU A 48 13.91 3.38 -16.02
N ALA A 49 13.51 2.42 -16.86
CA ALA A 49 14.44 1.52 -17.53
C ALA A 49 15.13 2.24 -18.68
N ALA A 50 16.47 2.19 -18.69
CA ALA A 50 17.27 2.71 -19.79
C ALA A 50 17.65 1.59 -20.76
N SER A 51 17.51 1.84 -22.08
CA SER A 51 17.90 0.89 -23.13
C SER A 51 19.37 1.02 -23.49
N THR A 52 19.92 2.23 -23.49
CA THR A 52 21.29 2.52 -23.92
C THR A 52 21.82 3.75 -23.20
N GLN A 53 23.03 3.66 -22.69
CA GLN A 53 23.79 4.83 -22.24
C GLN A 53 24.60 5.39 -23.42
N LEU A 54 24.27 6.62 -23.85
CA LEU A 54 25.05 7.38 -24.82
C LEU A 54 25.77 8.52 -24.05
N GLY A 55 26.94 8.21 -23.50
CA GLY A 55 27.67 9.17 -22.68
C GLY A 55 26.88 9.63 -21.44
N PRO A 56 26.63 10.95 -21.25
CA PRO A 56 25.83 11.46 -20.14
C PRO A 56 24.31 11.30 -20.36
N PHE A 57 23.87 10.85 -21.53
CA PHE A 57 22.45 10.69 -21.88
C PHE A 57 22.03 9.22 -21.80
N SER A 58 20.86 8.99 -21.25
CA SER A 58 20.25 7.67 -21.22
C SER A 58 18.94 7.72 -22.01
N VAL A 59 18.73 6.75 -22.90
CA VAL A 59 17.50 6.62 -23.69
C VAL A 59 16.58 5.68 -22.93
N LEU A 60 15.35 6.11 -22.69
CA LEU A 60 14.33 5.30 -22.02
C LEU A 60 13.94 4.10 -22.89
N ASP A 61 13.83 2.93 -22.27
CA ASP A 61 13.25 1.75 -22.88
C ASP A 61 11.72 1.72 -22.65
N SER A 62 11.03 2.62 -23.32
CA SER A 62 9.58 2.76 -23.16
C SER A 62 8.83 1.47 -23.50
N ARG A 63 9.32 0.71 -24.50
CA ARG A 63 8.68 -0.55 -24.90
C ARG A 63 8.79 -1.61 -23.83
N ARG A 64 9.96 -1.74 -23.20
CA ARG A 64 10.16 -2.65 -22.07
C ARG A 64 9.31 -2.24 -20.88
N MET A 65 9.28 -0.95 -20.52
CA MET A 65 8.47 -0.42 -19.44
C MET A 65 6.98 -0.69 -19.66
N GLU A 66 6.45 -0.48 -20.86
CA GLU A 66 5.06 -0.80 -21.20
C GLU A 66 4.76 -2.30 -21.02
N GLN A 67 5.63 -3.17 -21.51
CA GLN A 67 5.46 -4.62 -21.36
C GLN A 67 5.50 -5.06 -19.89
N GLU A 68 6.41 -4.51 -19.09
CA GLU A 68 6.51 -4.82 -17.68
C GLU A 68 5.31 -4.27 -16.90
N ALA A 69 4.85 -3.04 -17.21
CA ALA A 69 3.63 -2.48 -16.62
C ALA A 69 2.42 -3.35 -16.94
N GLN A 70 2.23 -3.77 -18.20
CA GLN A 70 1.12 -4.62 -18.58
C GLN A 70 1.15 -5.96 -17.83
N ARG A 71 2.30 -6.64 -17.79
CA ARG A 71 2.47 -7.89 -17.04
C ARG A 71 2.15 -7.72 -15.55
N LEU A 72 2.51 -6.58 -14.97
CA LEU A 72 2.21 -6.27 -13.58
C LEU A 72 0.70 -6.12 -13.36
N LEU A 73 0.01 -5.35 -14.21
CA LEU A 73 -1.45 -5.19 -14.13
C LEU A 73 -2.17 -6.53 -14.30
N ASP A 74 -1.74 -7.35 -15.28
CA ASP A 74 -2.32 -8.68 -15.52
C ASP A 74 -2.13 -9.60 -14.31
N ARG A 75 -0.92 -9.64 -13.73
CA ARG A 75 -0.62 -10.42 -12.52
C ARG A 75 -1.47 -10.01 -11.33
N LEU A 76 -1.73 -8.70 -11.18
CA LEU A 76 -2.54 -8.14 -10.11
C LEU A 76 -4.03 -8.09 -10.42
N LYS A 77 -4.44 -8.62 -11.59
CA LYS A 77 -5.84 -8.62 -12.07
C LYS A 77 -6.46 -7.21 -12.07
N ILE A 78 -5.65 -6.19 -12.37
CA ILE A 78 -6.06 -4.80 -12.42
C ILE A 78 -6.64 -4.49 -13.79
N ASP A 79 -7.92 -4.12 -13.82
CA ASP A 79 -8.66 -3.77 -15.02
C ASP A 79 -8.45 -2.29 -15.39
N ILE A 80 -7.37 -2.02 -16.13
CA ILE A 80 -7.08 -0.73 -16.77
C ILE A 80 -7.03 -0.96 -18.28
N PRO A 81 -7.80 -0.20 -19.10
CA PRO A 81 -7.95 -0.46 -20.54
C PRO A 81 -6.63 -0.41 -21.33
N SER A 82 -5.67 0.40 -20.90
CA SER A 82 -4.35 0.52 -21.54
C SER A 82 -3.34 1.16 -20.59
N VAL A 83 -2.12 0.63 -20.57
CA VAL A 83 -0.98 1.19 -19.83
C VAL A 83 -0.53 2.56 -20.37
N ARG A 84 -0.94 2.91 -21.60
CA ARG A 84 -0.68 4.22 -22.24
C ARG A 84 -1.76 5.25 -21.93
N LEU A 85 -2.79 4.89 -21.18
CA LEU A 85 -3.85 5.82 -20.81
C LEU A 85 -3.33 6.79 -19.74
N GLN A 86 -3.58 8.08 -19.93
CA GLN A 86 -3.24 9.10 -18.93
C GLN A 86 -4.03 8.86 -17.63
N VAL A 87 -3.37 9.05 -16.49
CA VAL A 87 -3.95 8.77 -15.18
C VAL A 87 -5.19 9.63 -14.89
N GLU A 88 -5.26 10.86 -15.42
CA GLU A 88 -6.44 11.72 -15.29
C GLU A 88 -7.72 11.11 -15.86
N ARG A 89 -7.60 10.20 -16.85
CA ARG A 89 -8.74 9.52 -17.50
C ARG A 89 -9.20 8.27 -16.77
N LEU A 90 -8.50 7.86 -15.72
CA LEU A 90 -8.84 6.70 -14.92
C LEU A 90 -9.93 7.03 -13.90
N SER A 91 -10.78 6.07 -13.58
CA SER A 91 -11.67 6.14 -12.42
C SER A 91 -10.88 6.20 -11.11
N GLY A 92 -11.50 6.63 -10.01
CA GLY A 92 -10.85 6.65 -8.70
C GLY A 92 -10.27 5.30 -8.29
N GLY A 93 -11.03 4.21 -8.47
CA GLY A 93 -10.57 2.84 -8.19
C GLY A 93 -9.41 2.40 -9.09
N GLN A 94 -9.41 2.78 -10.37
CA GLN A 94 -8.31 2.48 -11.28
C GLN A 94 -7.05 3.28 -10.92
N ARG A 95 -7.18 4.55 -10.50
CA ARG A 95 -6.06 5.33 -9.99
C ARG A 95 -5.47 4.69 -8.73
N GLN A 96 -6.32 4.26 -7.79
CA GLN A 96 -5.89 3.54 -6.59
C GLN A 96 -5.12 2.26 -6.96
N ALA A 97 -5.66 1.45 -7.87
CA ALA A 97 -5.02 0.23 -8.33
C ALA A 97 -3.67 0.51 -9.05
N ALA A 98 -3.57 1.59 -9.83
CA ALA A 98 -2.30 2.01 -10.44
C ALA A 98 -1.26 2.43 -9.39
N ALA A 99 -1.66 3.12 -8.31
CA ALA A 99 -0.75 3.48 -7.21
C ALA A 99 -0.26 2.24 -6.45
N ILE A 100 -1.13 1.25 -6.23
CA ILE A 100 -0.74 -0.04 -5.63
C ILE A 100 0.20 -0.81 -6.57
N ALA A 101 -0.10 -0.85 -7.89
CA ALA A 101 0.79 -1.46 -8.88
C ALA A 101 2.18 -0.83 -8.86
N ARG A 102 2.29 0.49 -8.79
CA ARG A 102 3.57 1.20 -8.63
C ARG A 102 4.34 0.74 -7.40
N ALA A 103 3.66 0.59 -6.25
CA ALA A 103 4.29 0.10 -5.04
C ALA A 103 4.80 -1.35 -5.18
N MET A 104 4.15 -2.16 -6.01
CA MET A 104 4.53 -3.57 -6.25
C MET A 104 5.55 -3.79 -7.36
N ALA A 105 5.82 -2.80 -8.19
CA ALA A 105 6.68 -2.95 -9.36
C ALA A 105 8.13 -3.36 -9.05
N PHE A 106 8.59 -3.18 -7.79
CA PHE A 106 10.00 -3.30 -7.42
C PHE A 106 10.28 -4.22 -6.22
N ASN A 107 9.66 -5.40 -6.21
CA ASN A 107 9.89 -6.45 -5.19
C ASN A 107 9.69 -5.95 -3.74
N SER A 108 8.59 -5.26 -3.50
CA SER A 108 8.27 -4.73 -2.19
C SER A 108 8.01 -5.84 -1.19
N LYS A 109 8.69 -5.79 -0.03
CA LYS A 109 8.51 -6.70 1.10
C LYS A 109 7.40 -6.22 2.02
N VAL A 110 7.34 -4.90 2.22
CA VAL A 110 6.36 -4.22 3.07
C VAL A 110 5.69 -3.11 2.27
N ILE A 111 4.36 -3.10 2.26
CA ILE A 111 3.57 -2.05 1.63
C ILE A 111 2.75 -1.36 2.72
N ILE A 112 2.93 -0.06 2.87
CA ILE A 112 2.12 0.77 3.76
C ILE A 112 1.06 1.45 2.90
N MET A 113 -0.21 1.31 3.26
CA MET A 113 -1.34 1.92 2.56
C MET A 113 -2.07 2.87 3.52
N ASP A 114 -2.08 4.14 3.17
CA ASP A 114 -2.75 5.18 3.95
C ASP A 114 -4.11 5.50 3.33
N GLU A 115 -5.20 5.15 4.05
CA GLU A 115 -6.60 5.31 3.63
C GLU A 115 -6.89 4.81 2.20
N PRO A 116 -6.53 3.55 1.85
CA PRO A 116 -6.58 3.07 0.46
C PRO A 116 -7.98 2.98 -0.14
N THR A 117 -9.03 3.07 0.67
CA THR A 117 -10.43 2.97 0.26
C THR A 117 -11.19 4.29 0.40
N ALA A 118 -10.51 5.35 0.86
CA ALA A 118 -11.15 6.66 1.03
C ALA A 118 -11.69 7.20 -0.30
N ALA A 119 -12.87 7.83 -0.25
CA ALA A 119 -13.53 8.44 -1.40
C ALA A 119 -13.80 7.52 -2.61
N LEU A 120 -13.79 6.21 -2.42
CA LEU A 120 -14.13 5.23 -3.44
C LEU A 120 -15.59 4.78 -3.36
N SER A 121 -16.15 4.38 -4.51
CA SER A 121 -17.46 3.72 -4.54
C SER A 121 -17.37 2.31 -3.94
N VAL A 122 -18.49 1.75 -3.48
CA VAL A 122 -18.54 0.39 -2.88
C VAL A 122 -17.92 -0.66 -3.80
N ALA A 123 -18.20 -0.60 -5.10
CA ALA A 123 -17.61 -1.53 -6.08
C ALA A 123 -16.09 -1.36 -6.23
N ALA A 124 -15.58 -0.13 -6.12
CA ALA A 124 -14.14 0.12 -6.18
C ALA A 124 -13.43 -0.32 -4.89
N ILE A 125 -14.07 -0.14 -3.72
CA ILE A 125 -13.57 -0.63 -2.44
C ILE A 125 -13.37 -2.15 -2.49
N SER A 126 -14.39 -2.90 -2.94
CA SER A 126 -14.27 -4.36 -3.07
C SER A 126 -13.06 -4.78 -3.91
N LYS A 127 -12.86 -4.13 -5.08
CA LYS A 127 -11.70 -4.42 -5.95
C LYS A 127 -10.36 -4.12 -5.28
N VAL A 128 -10.25 -3.02 -4.51
CA VAL A 128 -9.03 -2.69 -3.75
C VAL A 128 -8.77 -3.71 -2.65
N LEU A 129 -9.80 -4.12 -1.90
CA LEU A 129 -9.65 -5.13 -0.85
C LEU A 129 -9.30 -6.51 -1.43
N ASP A 130 -9.85 -6.88 -2.58
CA ASP A 130 -9.47 -8.11 -3.29
C ASP A 130 -8.01 -8.06 -3.73
N LEU A 131 -7.53 -6.91 -4.22
CA LEU A 131 -6.13 -6.72 -4.54
C LEU A 131 -5.23 -6.84 -3.30
N VAL A 132 -5.64 -6.30 -2.16
CA VAL A 132 -4.91 -6.48 -0.88
C VAL A 132 -4.81 -7.95 -0.50
N ARG A 133 -5.89 -8.73 -0.62
CA ARG A 133 -5.89 -10.18 -0.36
C ARG A 133 -4.94 -10.93 -1.31
N GLU A 134 -4.94 -10.57 -2.59
CA GLU A 134 -4.04 -11.16 -3.58
C GLU A 134 -2.57 -10.88 -3.25
N LEU A 135 -2.22 -9.64 -2.87
CA LEU A 135 -0.87 -9.25 -2.47
C LEU A 135 -0.41 -10.02 -1.23
N LYS A 136 -1.29 -10.15 -0.24
CA LYS A 136 -1.05 -10.95 0.97
C LYS A 136 -0.80 -12.42 0.62
N ALA A 137 -1.60 -13.00 -0.27
CA ALA A 137 -1.42 -14.38 -0.75
C ALA A 137 -0.08 -14.58 -1.49
N GLN A 138 0.46 -13.53 -2.13
CA GLN A 138 1.78 -13.52 -2.76
C GLN A 138 2.94 -13.31 -1.76
N GLY A 139 2.64 -13.19 -0.45
CA GLY A 139 3.64 -13.08 0.62
C GLY A 139 4.07 -11.64 0.95
N ALA A 140 3.40 -10.62 0.45
CA ALA A 140 3.66 -9.25 0.85
C ALA A 140 3.16 -8.98 2.29
N SER A 141 3.97 -8.32 3.10
CA SER A 141 3.53 -7.76 4.38
C SER A 141 2.83 -6.43 4.14
N ILE A 142 1.60 -6.27 4.62
CA ILE A 142 0.81 -5.07 4.35
C ILE A 142 0.41 -4.40 5.66
N ILE A 143 0.66 -3.10 5.76
CA ILE A 143 0.17 -2.25 6.84
C ILE A 143 -0.88 -1.32 6.24
N ILE A 144 -2.12 -1.43 6.72
CA ILE A 144 -3.23 -0.57 6.28
C ILE A 144 -3.57 0.38 7.41
N ILE A 145 -3.60 1.66 7.10
CA ILE A 145 -4.13 2.71 7.96
C ILE A 145 -5.52 3.05 7.41
N SER A 146 -6.55 2.87 8.22
CA SER A 146 -7.93 3.20 7.83
C SER A 146 -8.79 3.47 9.07
N HIS A 147 -9.81 4.29 8.88
CA HIS A 147 -10.88 4.50 9.86
C HIS A 147 -12.11 3.62 9.57
N ARG A 148 -12.12 2.87 8.47
CA ARG A 148 -13.21 1.96 8.07
C ARG A 148 -12.97 0.58 8.66
N LEU A 149 -13.64 0.29 9.77
CA LEU A 149 -13.45 -0.96 10.52
C LEU A 149 -13.85 -2.21 9.73
N GLU A 150 -14.85 -2.09 8.84
CA GLU A 150 -15.28 -3.16 7.94
C GLU A 150 -14.15 -3.58 6.99
N ASP A 151 -13.44 -2.61 6.43
CA ASP A 151 -12.33 -2.87 5.51
C ASP A 151 -11.19 -3.58 6.26
N ILE A 152 -10.81 -3.06 7.44
CA ILE A 152 -9.78 -3.65 8.30
C ILE A 152 -10.17 -5.09 8.68
N TYR A 153 -11.39 -5.30 9.16
CA TYR A 153 -11.88 -6.62 9.55
C TYR A 153 -11.81 -7.64 8.40
N SER A 154 -12.09 -7.18 7.17
CA SER A 154 -12.18 -8.07 6.01
C SER A 154 -10.83 -8.58 5.48
N VAL A 155 -9.71 -7.88 5.75
CA VAL A 155 -8.40 -8.19 5.14
C VAL A 155 -7.25 -8.36 6.13
N SER A 156 -7.38 -7.84 7.36
CA SER A 156 -6.28 -7.81 8.32
C SER A 156 -6.26 -9.04 9.22
N ASP A 157 -5.08 -9.50 9.61
CA ASP A 157 -4.89 -10.56 10.62
C ASP A 157 -4.78 -9.97 12.03
N ARG A 158 -4.27 -8.74 12.11
CA ARG A 158 -3.94 -8.07 13.37
C ARG A 158 -4.32 -6.60 13.28
N LEU A 159 -4.82 -6.07 14.36
CA LEU A 159 -5.19 -4.67 14.51
C LEU A 159 -4.32 -4.00 15.56
N MET A 160 -3.86 -2.79 15.25
CA MET A 160 -3.26 -1.89 16.21
C MET A 160 -4.10 -0.60 16.29
N VAL A 161 -4.57 -0.25 17.48
CA VAL A 161 -5.27 1.02 17.72
C VAL A 161 -4.29 2.04 18.28
N MET A 162 -4.21 3.18 17.59
CA MET A 162 -3.41 4.33 17.98
C MET A 162 -4.32 5.47 18.44
N ARG A 163 -3.98 6.11 19.57
CA ARG A 163 -4.69 7.27 20.08
C ARG A 163 -3.71 8.27 20.72
N ASN A 164 -3.77 9.53 20.30
CA ASN A 164 -2.89 10.60 20.81
C ASN A 164 -1.39 10.24 20.77
N GLY A 165 -0.95 9.59 19.67
CA GLY A 165 0.45 9.20 19.46
C GLY A 165 0.89 7.97 20.26
N ARG A 166 -0.03 7.28 20.93
CA ARG A 166 0.27 6.07 21.72
C ARG A 166 -0.49 4.86 21.18
N LYS A 167 0.13 3.70 21.26
CA LYS A 167 -0.52 2.42 21.00
C LYS A 167 -1.40 2.08 22.22
N VAL A 168 -2.72 1.99 22.03
CA VAL A 168 -3.67 1.68 23.10
C VAL A 168 -4.14 0.24 23.06
N ARG A 169 -4.10 -0.42 21.90
CA ARG A 169 -4.40 -1.84 21.75
C ARG A 169 -3.64 -2.46 20.61
N ASP A 170 -3.33 -3.74 20.74
CA ASP A 170 -2.71 -4.56 19.71
C ASP A 170 -3.26 -5.98 19.87
N CYS A 171 -4.02 -6.47 18.89
CA CYS A 171 -4.71 -7.75 19.01
C CYS A 171 -4.98 -8.39 17.62
N PRO A 172 -5.18 -9.72 17.57
CA PRO A 172 -5.66 -10.36 16.34
C PRO A 172 -7.07 -9.88 15.98
N VAL A 173 -7.36 -9.83 14.69
CA VAL A 173 -8.71 -9.60 14.17
C VAL A 173 -9.46 -10.92 14.25
N ALA A 174 -10.42 -11.04 15.18
CA ALA A 174 -11.15 -12.27 15.45
C ALA A 174 -12.52 -11.98 16.07
N GLY A 175 -13.40 -12.97 16.00
CA GLY A 175 -14.76 -12.91 16.56
C GLY A 175 -15.78 -12.42 15.54
N ASP A 176 -16.96 -12.05 16.02
CA ASP A 176 -18.02 -11.45 15.22
C ASP A 176 -17.70 -9.98 14.88
N ILE A 177 -18.17 -9.52 13.72
CA ILE A 177 -17.87 -8.15 13.24
C ILE A 177 -18.47 -7.06 14.12
N ASP A 178 -19.65 -7.27 14.70
CA ASP A 178 -20.29 -6.27 15.53
C ASP A 178 -19.60 -6.15 16.88
N ASP A 179 -19.21 -7.27 17.49
CA ASP A 179 -18.40 -7.32 18.71
C ASP A 179 -17.00 -6.71 18.46
N PHE A 180 -16.37 -7.03 17.31
CA PHE A 180 -15.10 -6.42 16.92
C PHE A 180 -15.23 -4.89 16.80
N ARG A 181 -16.26 -4.39 16.11
CA ARG A 181 -16.51 -2.95 15.93
C ARG A 181 -16.71 -2.26 17.29
N GLU A 182 -17.57 -2.79 18.15
CA GLU A 182 -17.84 -2.19 19.45
C GLU A 182 -16.57 -2.08 20.29
N ARG A 183 -15.77 -3.14 20.36
CA ARG A 183 -14.50 -3.15 21.09
C ARG A 183 -13.50 -2.15 20.54
N VAL A 184 -13.30 -2.11 19.22
CA VAL A 184 -12.35 -1.21 18.59
C VAL A 184 -12.74 0.25 18.79
N VAL A 185 -14.02 0.59 18.60
CA VAL A 185 -14.53 1.95 18.84
C VAL A 185 -14.30 2.35 20.31
N ALA A 186 -14.53 1.48 21.27
CA ALA A 186 -14.29 1.77 22.69
C ALA A 186 -12.83 2.16 22.96
N TYR A 187 -11.83 1.49 22.31
CA TYR A 187 -10.42 1.89 22.40
C TYR A 187 -10.15 3.22 21.70
N MET A 188 -10.74 3.45 20.52
CA MET A 188 -10.54 4.69 19.77
C MET A 188 -11.01 5.93 20.54
N ILE A 189 -12.16 5.85 21.22
CA ILE A 189 -12.73 6.97 21.98
C ILE A 189 -12.24 7.04 23.43
N GLY A 190 -11.50 6.04 23.91
CA GLY A 190 -10.97 6.00 25.27
C GLY A 190 -11.95 5.51 26.32
N ALA A 191 -13.04 4.83 25.92
CA ALA A 191 -13.96 4.18 26.84
C ALA A 191 -13.36 2.88 27.44
N ARG A 192 -12.32 2.33 26.81
CA ARG A 192 -11.46 1.24 27.30
C ARG A 192 -10.01 1.61 27.09
N ASP A 193 -9.20 1.47 28.11
CA ASP A 193 -7.74 1.61 28.09
C ASP A 193 -7.15 0.39 28.78
N ASP A 194 -6.87 -0.66 28.01
CA ASP A 194 -6.08 -1.78 28.50
C ASP A 194 -4.62 -1.47 28.21
N PHE A 195 -3.95 -0.82 29.16
CA PHE A 195 -2.49 -0.61 29.12
C PHE A 195 -1.73 -1.89 29.50
N ASP A 196 -2.44 -2.99 29.79
CA ASP A 196 -1.86 -4.24 30.21
C ASP A 196 -1.46 -5.11 29.02
N ASP A 197 -0.21 -5.61 29.11
CA ASP A 197 0.47 -6.57 28.24
C ASP A 197 0.97 -6.06 26.89
N ILE A 198 1.91 -5.11 26.93
CA ILE A 198 2.91 -5.01 25.87
C ILE A 198 4.04 -5.98 26.20
N ALA A 199 3.82 -7.27 25.99
CA ALA A 199 4.92 -8.20 25.79
C ALA A 199 5.51 -7.89 24.40
N VAL A 200 6.64 -7.21 24.38
CA VAL A 200 7.49 -7.05 23.21
C VAL A 200 8.05 -8.44 22.91
N VAL A 201 7.64 -9.05 21.78
CA VAL A 201 8.27 -10.22 21.18
C VAL A 201 9.14 -9.76 20.04
#